data_2001d3e3cb67fcb09d243af9987184e3
#
_entry.id   2001d3e3cb67fcb09d243af9987184e3
#
_cell.length_a   1.000
_cell.length_b   1.000
_cell.length_c   1.000
_cell.angle_alpha   90.00
_cell.angle_beta   90.00
_cell.angle_gamma   90.00
#
_symmetry.space_group_name_H-M   'P 1'
#
loop_
_entity.id
_entity.type
_entity.pdbx_description
1 polymer ?
#
loop_
_entity_poly.entity_id
_entity_poly.type
_entity_poly.pdbx_seq_one_letter_code
_entity_poly.pdbx_strand_id
1 'polypeptide(L)'
;MNNEVLIPSVAVITDVRTDTPDVKTFRVLTPDGKKPFEHMPGQCAMLSIPGVGEALFSITSSPTNREYMEFSIKKCGCLTSWIHMLEPGQQITIRGPYGNGFPVETELRGKDLLFIAGGIGLAPLRSVINYCLDNRENYGKLQIIYGSRSKDDLVDYQEIIDEWMKAENVEVNLTIDREQDGWDGHVGFVPNYVKELSPDLGMTVLMCGPPIMIKFSLAGLKELGFTDTQVYTTMELRMKCGIGKCGRCNIGNKYVCKDGPVFRFDELGELPDEY
;
A
#
# COMPACT_ATOMS: atom_id res chain seq x y z
N MET A 1 -8.64 25.49 10.53
CA MET A 1 -8.49 24.33 9.63
C MET A 1 -8.21 24.87 8.25
N ASN A 2 -7.08 24.51 7.68
CA ASN A 2 -6.70 24.97 6.35
C ASN A 2 -7.64 24.32 5.34
N ASN A 3 -8.48 25.07 4.64
CA ASN A 3 -9.43 24.55 3.66
C ASN A 3 -8.74 24.09 2.36
N GLU A 4 -7.45 24.34 2.21
CA GLU A 4 -6.65 23.97 1.01
C GLU A 4 -6.66 22.47 0.74
N VAL A 5 -6.68 21.64 1.79
CA VAL A 5 -6.71 20.16 1.67
C VAL A 5 -7.98 19.63 0.98
N LEU A 6 -9.04 20.45 0.89
CA LEU A 6 -10.30 20.07 0.24
C LEU A 6 -10.40 20.56 -1.21
N ILE A 7 -9.50 21.43 -1.64
CA ILE A 7 -9.52 21.99 -2.98
C ILE A 7 -8.67 21.09 -3.89
N PRO A 8 -9.28 20.46 -4.91
CA PRO A 8 -8.51 19.66 -5.84
C PRO A 8 -7.57 20.52 -6.69
N SER A 9 -6.33 20.06 -6.85
CA SER A 9 -5.38 20.64 -7.80
C SER A 9 -5.35 19.82 -9.08
N VAL A 10 -5.01 20.44 -10.20
CA VAL A 10 -4.77 19.73 -11.45
C VAL A 10 -3.45 18.98 -11.35
N ALA A 11 -3.45 17.73 -11.78
CA ALA A 11 -2.25 16.92 -11.99
C ALA A 11 -2.21 16.38 -13.41
N VAL A 12 -1.02 16.25 -13.96
CA VAL A 12 -0.77 15.73 -15.30
C VAL A 12 -0.17 14.34 -15.15
N ILE A 13 -0.71 13.36 -15.86
CA ILE A 13 -0.12 12.04 -15.99
C ILE A 13 1.11 12.16 -16.87
N THR A 14 2.28 11.81 -16.36
CA THR A 14 3.55 11.89 -17.10
C THR A 14 4.04 10.55 -17.59
N ASP A 15 3.63 9.47 -16.94
CA ASP A 15 3.97 8.10 -17.30
C ASP A 15 2.85 7.13 -16.89
N VAL A 16 2.71 6.04 -17.64
CA VAL A 16 1.76 4.95 -17.34
C VAL A 16 2.44 3.62 -17.59
N ARG A 17 2.65 2.88 -16.52
CA ARG A 17 3.18 1.50 -16.58
C ARG A 17 2.05 0.50 -16.36
N THR A 18 1.98 -0.52 -17.21
CA THR A 18 1.09 -1.66 -17.00
C THR A 18 1.80 -2.72 -16.18
N ASP A 19 1.35 -2.93 -14.96
CA ASP A 19 1.97 -3.90 -14.04
C ASP A 19 1.34 -5.28 -14.20
N THR A 20 0.01 -5.34 -14.29
CA THR A 20 -0.76 -6.57 -14.46
C THR A 20 -1.93 -6.32 -15.42
N PRO A 21 -2.70 -7.34 -15.83
CA PRO A 21 -3.86 -7.15 -16.69
C PRO A 21 -4.91 -6.19 -16.12
N ASP A 22 -4.97 -6.04 -14.78
CA ASP A 22 -5.96 -5.19 -14.11
C ASP A 22 -5.35 -4.09 -13.22
N VAL A 23 -4.02 -3.93 -13.19
CA VAL A 23 -3.31 -2.88 -12.45
C VAL A 23 -2.40 -2.08 -13.37
N LYS A 24 -2.52 -0.76 -13.28
CA LYS A 24 -1.59 0.20 -13.89
C LYS A 24 -1.04 1.14 -12.83
N THR A 25 0.24 1.49 -12.96
CA THR A 25 0.88 2.55 -12.16
C THR A 25 0.98 3.82 -12.96
N PHE A 26 0.45 4.90 -12.39
CA PHE A 26 0.38 6.23 -12.98
C PHE A 26 1.33 7.16 -12.23
N ARG A 27 2.23 7.79 -12.97
CA ARG A 27 3.08 8.86 -12.47
C ARG A 27 2.43 10.19 -12.74
N VAL A 28 2.36 11.04 -11.71
CA VAL A 28 1.70 12.34 -11.79
C VAL A 28 2.58 13.47 -11.29
N LEU A 29 2.47 14.62 -11.96
CA LEU A 29 3.08 15.89 -11.58
C LEU A 29 2.02 17.00 -11.63
N THR A 30 2.30 18.13 -11.00
CA THR A 30 1.57 19.37 -11.24
C THR A 30 1.83 19.90 -12.66
N PRO A 31 1.02 20.79 -13.22
CA PRO A 31 1.25 21.37 -14.54
C PRO A 31 2.60 22.11 -14.70
N ASP A 32 3.17 22.59 -13.60
CA ASP A 32 4.51 23.22 -13.57
C ASP A 32 5.65 22.21 -13.35
N GLY A 33 5.35 20.91 -13.43
CA GLY A 33 6.36 19.84 -13.41
C GLY A 33 6.88 19.46 -12.03
N LYS A 34 6.15 19.77 -10.96
CA LYS A 34 6.55 19.44 -9.58
C LYS A 34 5.71 18.29 -9.02
N LYS A 35 6.24 17.64 -7.99
CA LYS A 35 5.48 16.72 -7.15
C LYS A 35 4.27 17.46 -6.54
N PRO A 36 3.06 16.88 -6.54
CA PRO A 36 1.86 17.57 -6.06
C PRO A 36 1.92 18.03 -4.59
N PHE A 37 2.49 17.22 -3.72
CA PHE A 37 2.67 17.53 -2.29
C PHE A 37 3.63 16.53 -1.64
N GLU A 38 4.15 16.87 -0.47
CA GLU A 38 4.92 15.93 0.36
C GLU A 38 3.96 14.99 1.09
N HIS A 39 4.42 13.76 1.36
CA HIS A 39 3.64 12.74 2.05
C HIS A 39 4.52 11.85 2.93
N MET A 40 3.89 11.06 3.79
CA MET A 40 4.52 9.97 4.55
C MET A 40 4.17 8.61 3.92
N PRO A 41 5.02 7.57 4.07
CA PRO A 41 4.69 6.24 3.55
C PRO A 41 3.38 5.73 4.17
N GLY A 42 2.50 5.19 3.32
CA GLY A 42 1.19 4.70 3.76
C GLY A 42 0.06 5.73 3.69
N GLN A 43 0.36 7.01 3.45
CA GLN A 43 -0.67 8.01 3.18
C GLN A 43 -1.32 7.81 1.80
N CYS A 44 -2.47 8.43 1.63
CA CYS A 44 -3.29 8.32 0.45
C CYS A 44 -3.73 9.69 -0.08
N ALA A 45 -4.21 9.72 -1.31
CA ALA A 45 -4.75 10.90 -1.96
C ALA A 45 -6.06 10.58 -2.68
N MET A 46 -6.91 11.57 -2.84
CA MET A 46 -8.09 11.49 -3.70
C MET A 46 -7.71 11.85 -5.12
N LEU A 47 -7.97 10.95 -6.05
CA LEU A 47 -7.89 11.22 -7.48
C LEU A 47 -9.29 11.32 -8.05
N SER A 48 -9.50 12.26 -8.95
CA SER A 48 -10.80 12.44 -9.59
C SER A 48 -10.70 12.82 -11.07
N ILE A 49 -11.74 12.42 -11.80
CA ILE A 49 -11.99 12.85 -13.16
C ILE A 49 -13.30 13.64 -13.14
N PRO A 50 -13.32 14.93 -13.54
CA PRO A 50 -14.53 15.73 -13.58
C PRO A 50 -15.65 15.06 -14.38
N GLY A 51 -16.84 14.98 -13.78
CA GLY A 51 -18.01 14.34 -14.39
C GLY A 51 -18.05 12.80 -14.23
N VAL A 52 -16.98 12.16 -13.77
CA VAL A 52 -16.91 10.69 -13.56
C VAL A 52 -16.99 10.33 -12.08
N GLY A 53 -16.13 10.94 -11.26
CA GLY A 53 -16.12 10.68 -9.83
C GLY A 53 -14.76 10.89 -9.17
N GLU A 54 -14.70 10.53 -7.90
CA GLU A 54 -13.53 10.65 -7.03
C GLU A 54 -13.39 9.39 -6.16
N ALA A 55 -12.14 8.92 -6.00
CA ALA A 55 -11.82 7.84 -5.05
C ALA A 55 -10.45 8.04 -4.42
N LEU A 56 -10.26 7.33 -3.30
CA LEU A 56 -9.01 7.31 -2.58
C LEU A 56 -8.07 6.26 -3.16
N PHE A 57 -6.78 6.61 -3.24
CA PHE A 57 -5.72 5.71 -3.64
C PHE A 57 -4.51 5.91 -2.74
N SER A 58 -3.84 4.81 -2.41
CA SER A 58 -2.56 4.86 -1.71
C SER A 58 -1.49 5.50 -2.59
N ILE A 59 -0.65 6.33 -1.99
CA ILE A 59 0.54 6.86 -2.67
C ILE A 59 1.59 5.77 -2.63
N THR A 60 2.03 5.29 -3.80
CA THR A 60 2.90 4.11 -3.91
C THR A 60 4.38 4.44 -4.07
N SER A 61 4.71 5.65 -4.53
CA SER A 61 6.09 6.13 -4.54
C SER A 61 6.61 6.40 -3.13
N SER A 62 7.91 6.19 -2.92
CA SER A 62 8.59 6.61 -1.69
C SER A 62 8.51 8.13 -1.50
N PRO A 63 8.31 8.64 -0.27
CA PRO A 63 8.39 10.07 -0.02
C PRO A 63 9.79 10.66 -0.23
N THR A 64 10.83 9.83 -0.20
CA THR A 64 12.21 10.22 -0.56
C THR A 64 12.35 10.64 -2.02
N ASN A 65 11.48 10.10 -2.88
CA ASN A 65 11.38 10.57 -4.25
C ASN A 65 10.74 11.96 -4.29
N ARG A 66 11.53 12.96 -4.69
CA ARG A 66 11.12 14.37 -4.78
C ARG A 66 10.68 14.80 -6.17
N GLU A 67 10.85 13.92 -7.16
CA GLU A 67 10.61 14.26 -8.55
C GLU A 67 9.16 14.06 -8.97
N TYR A 68 8.52 12.98 -8.50
CA TYR A 68 7.16 12.62 -8.91
C TYR A 68 6.38 11.90 -7.80
N MET A 69 5.10 11.68 -8.07
CA MET A 69 4.22 10.85 -7.24
C MET A 69 3.60 9.75 -8.10
N GLU A 70 3.51 8.52 -7.55
CA GLU A 70 2.93 7.38 -8.24
C GLU A 70 1.74 6.79 -7.49
N PHE A 71 0.83 6.21 -8.29
CA PHE A 71 -0.36 5.50 -7.83
C PHE A 71 -0.53 4.21 -8.63
N SER A 72 -0.49 3.05 -7.96
CA SER A 72 -0.84 1.76 -8.56
C SER A 72 -2.34 1.53 -8.38
N ILE A 73 -3.07 1.48 -9.48
CA ILE A 73 -4.52 1.51 -9.50
C ILE A 73 -5.07 0.24 -10.13
N LYS A 74 -5.84 -0.52 -9.34
CA LYS A 74 -6.57 -1.67 -9.84
C LYS A 74 -7.87 -1.24 -10.50
N LYS A 75 -8.15 -1.78 -11.69
CA LYS A 75 -9.40 -1.59 -12.42
C LYS A 75 -10.53 -2.39 -11.77
N CYS A 76 -11.40 -1.70 -11.03
CA CYS A 76 -12.48 -2.37 -10.28
C CYS A 76 -13.83 -1.60 -10.28
N GLY A 77 -13.96 -0.52 -11.04
CA GLY A 77 -15.19 0.27 -11.08
C GLY A 77 -15.19 1.35 -12.14
N CYS A 78 -16.21 2.20 -12.16
CA CYS A 78 -16.37 3.23 -13.16
C CYS A 78 -15.16 4.17 -13.23
N LEU A 79 -14.82 4.83 -12.11
CA LEU A 79 -13.70 5.77 -12.07
C LEU A 79 -12.37 5.11 -12.48
N THR A 80 -12.05 3.94 -11.90
CA THR A 80 -10.81 3.24 -12.22
C THR A 80 -10.75 2.77 -13.66
N SER A 81 -11.89 2.44 -14.27
CA SER A 81 -11.95 2.11 -15.70
C SER A 81 -11.64 3.33 -16.57
N TRP A 82 -12.10 4.53 -16.18
CA TRP A 82 -11.75 5.78 -16.87
C TRP A 82 -10.27 6.14 -16.65
N ILE A 83 -9.76 6.02 -15.43
CA ILE A 83 -8.33 6.28 -15.16
C ILE A 83 -7.45 5.35 -16.01
N HIS A 84 -7.82 4.07 -16.17
CA HIS A 84 -7.07 3.12 -16.98
C HIS A 84 -7.02 3.43 -18.49
N MET A 85 -7.89 4.32 -18.98
CA MET A 85 -7.86 4.81 -20.37
C MET A 85 -6.99 6.06 -20.55
N LEU A 86 -6.51 6.65 -19.45
CA LEU A 86 -5.69 7.85 -19.52
C LEU A 86 -4.26 7.51 -19.98
N GLU A 87 -3.72 8.46 -20.76
CA GLU A 87 -2.39 8.40 -21.35
C GLU A 87 -1.51 9.56 -20.84
N PRO A 88 -0.18 9.47 -20.98
CA PRO A 88 0.71 10.58 -20.68
C PRO A 88 0.28 11.88 -21.38
N GLY A 89 0.34 12.99 -20.66
CA GLY A 89 -0.13 14.32 -21.08
C GLY A 89 -1.57 14.64 -20.68
N GLN A 90 -2.37 13.65 -20.30
CA GLN A 90 -3.75 13.87 -19.84
C GLN A 90 -3.81 14.30 -18.38
N GLN A 91 -4.90 14.96 -18.03
CA GLN A 91 -5.08 15.58 -16.71
C GLN A 91 -6.10 14.83 -15.87
N ILE A 92 -5.82 14.78 -14.57
CA ILE A 92 -6.73 14.41 -13.50
C ILE A 92 -6.74 15.51 -12.46
N THR A 93 -7.60 15.41 -11.46
CA THR A 93 -7.47 16.25 -10.27
C THR A 93 -7.05 15.42 -9.07
N ILE A 94 -6.23 16.02 -8.20
CA ILE A 94 -5.66 15.40 -7.02
C ILE A 94 -5.85 16.29 -5.79
N ARG A 95 -6.14 15.69 -4.66
CA ARG A 95 -6.14 16.36 -3.36
C ARG A 95 -5.63 15.43 -2.26
N GLY A 96 -4.91 15.97 -1.31
CA GLY A 96 -4.28 15.21 -0.22
C GLY A 96 -3.06 15.95 0.34
N PRO A 97 -2.14 15.27 1.05
CA PRO A 97 -2.27 13.87 1.48
C PRO A 97 -3.31 13.69 2.59
N TYR A 98 -3.83 12.47 2.73
CA TYR A 98 -4.81 12.14 3.77
C TYR A 98 -4.32 10.99 4.65
N GLY A 99 -4.80 11.04 5.89
CA GLY A 99 -4.52 10.03 6.90
C GLY A 99 -3.12 10.16 7.51
N ASN A 100 -2.82 9.22 8.41
CA ASN A 100 -1.48 9.02 8.97
C ASN A 100 -0.63 8.18 8.01
N GLY A 101 0.67 8.08 8.30
CA GLY A 101 1.60 7.17 7.64
C GLY A 101 2.07 6.07 8.58
N PHE A 102 2.85 5.13 8.05
CA PHE A 102 3.63 4.22 8.87
C PHE A 102 4.65 5.02 9.70
N PRO A 103 4.85 4.68 11.00
CA PRO A 103 5.73 5.44 11.90
C PRO A 103 7.22 5.12 11.65
N VAL A 104 7.68 5.36 10.42
CA VAL A 104 9.01 4.98 9.91
C VAL A 104 10.15 5.67 10.66
N GLU A 105 9.96 6.91 11.09
CA GLU A 105 10.98 7.69 11.77
C GLU A 105 11.04 7.43 13.30
N THR A 106 10.05 6.73 13.83
CA THR A 106 9.89 6.52 15.27
C THR A 106 9.84 5.05 15.63
N GLU A 107 8.67 4.42 15.56
CA GLU A 107 8.45 3.07 16.09
C GLU A 107 9.07 1.96 15.22
N LEU A 108 9.24 2.20 13.92
CA LEU A 108 9.83 1.24 12.97
C LEU A 108 11.34 1.41 12.82
N ARG A 109 11.90 2.56 13.23
CA ARG A 109 13.33 2.82 13.11
C ARG A 109 14.15 1.83 13.97
N GLY A 110 15.21 1.27 13.38
CA GLY A 110 16.09 0.30 14.02
C GLY A 110 15.51 -1.11 14.18
N LYS A 111 14.29 -1.37 13.64
CA LYS A 111 13.63 -2.66 13.74
C LYS A 111 13.90 -3.55 12.52
N ASP A 112 13.80 -4.86 12.77
CA ASP A 112 13.58 -5.83 11.71
C ASP A 112 12.11 -5.80 11.30
N LEU A 113 11.83 -5.73 10.00
CA LEU A 113 10.48 -5.53 9.48
C LEU A 113 10.04 -6.72 8.62
N LEU A 114 8.83 -7.20 8.88
CA LEU A 114 8.14 -8.21 8.09
C LEU A 114 6.99 -7.56 7.33
N PHE A 115 7.07 -7.54 6.00
CA PHE A 115 6.02 -7.08 5.13
C PHE A 115 5.19 -8.26 4.63
N ILE A 116 3.88 -8.22 4.81
CA ILE A 116 2.95 -9.25 4.33
C ILE A 116 1.95 -8.58 3.39
N ALA A 117 2.04 -8.92 2.10
CA ALA A 117 1.22 -8.30 1.07
C ALA A 117 0.39 -9.32 0.28
N GLY A 118 -0.81 -8.93 -0.17
CA GLY A 118 -1.65 -9.71 -1.08
C GLY A 118 -2.22 -8.87 -2.22
N GLY A 119 -1.93 -9.25 -3.46
CA GLY A 119 -2.40 -8.55 -4.65
C GLY A 119 -2.06 -7.07 -4.63
N ILE A 120 -3.06 -6.20 -4.87
CA ILE A 120 -2.87 -4.74 -4.86
C ILE A 120 -2.55 -4.17 -3.46
N GLY A 121 -2.67 -4.96 -2.39
CA GLY A 121 -2.21 -4.57 -1.06
C GLY A 121 -0.70 -4.32 -0.97
N LEU A 122 0.07 -4.67 -1.99
CA LEU A 122 1.46 -4.25 -2.12
C LEU A 122 1.58 -2.72 -2.27
N ALA A 123 0.64 -2.06 -2.89
CA ALA A 123 0.68 -0.63 -3.22
C ALA A 123 1.01 0.30 -2.03
N PRO A 124 0.28 0.28 -0.88
CA PRO A 124 0.66 1.07 0.27
C PRO A 124 1.99 0.63 0.91
N LEU A 125 2.33 -0.68 0.84
CA LEU A 125 3.57 -1.21 1.39
C LEU A 125 4.78 -0.87 0.52
N ARG A 126 4.63 -0.75 -0.82
CA ARG A 126 5.70 -0.33 -1.73
C ARG A 126 6.31 1.01 -1.29
N SER A 127 5.48 1.98 -0.92
CA SER A 127 5.96 3.28 -0.44
C SER A 127 6.87 3.16 0.79
N VAL A 128 6.53 2.31 1.75
CA VAL A 128 7.33 2.14 2.96
C VAL A 128 8.52 1.21 2.73
N ILE A 129 8.40 0.18 1.90
CA ILE A 129 9.54 -0.69 1.52
C ILE A 129 10.63 0.16 0.87
N ASN A 130 10.28 0.94 -0.16
CA ASN A 130 11.23 1.80 -0.85
C ASN A 130 11.80 2.89 0.08
N TYR A 131 10.98 3.44 0.98
CA TYR A 131 11.50 4.36 2.01
C TYR A 131 12.58 3.69 2.89
N CYS A 132 12.36 2.44 3.32
CA CYS A 132 13.34 1.69 4.10
C CYS A 132 14.59 1.34 3.28
N LEU A 133 14.45 1.08 1.98
CA LEU A 133 15.58 0.84 1.08
C LEU A 133 16.42 2.10 0.87
N ASP A 134 15.77 3.25 0.68
CA ASP A 134 16.42 4.55 0.53
C ASP A 134 17.16 5.03 1.79
N ASN A 135 16.75 4.50 2.96
CA ASN A 135 17.33 4.80 4.27
C ASN A 135 17.83 3.52 4.97
N ARG A 136 18.50 2.68 4.22
CA ARG A 136 18.78 1.27 4.57
C ARG A 136 19.47 1.10 5.92
N GLU A 137 20.39 2.00 6.27
CA GLU A 137 21.15 2.00 7.51
C GLU A 137 20.29 2.23 8.78
N ASN A 138 19.07 2.73 8.59
CA ASN A 138 18.13 3.01 9.68
C ASN A 138 17.23 1.83 10.04
N TYR A 139 17.36 0.69 9.36
CA TYR A 139 16.50 -0.48 9.56
C TYR A 139 17.31 -1.76 9.65
N GLY A 140 16.80 -2.73 10.39
CA GLY A 140 17.33 -4.07 10.45
C GLY A 140 17.00 -4.92 9.21
N LYS A 141 16.79 -6.21 9.35
CA LYS A 141 16.38 -7.11 8.26
C LYS A 141 15.00 -6.70 7.72
N LEU A 142 14.84 -6.69 6.41
CA LEU A 142 13.54 -6.59 5.75
C LEU A 142 13.17 -7.96 5.18
N GLN A 143 12.06 -8.52 5.63
CA GLN A 143 11.50 -9.72 5.03
C GLN A 143 10.16 -9.38 4.39
N ILE A 144 9.99 -9.74 3.12
CA ILE A 144 8.81 -9.44 2.33
C ILE A 144 8.17 -10.77 1.92
N ILE A 145 6.93 -11.00 2.33
CA ILE A 145 6.11 -12.13 1.89
C ILE A 145 4.97 -11.56 1.07
N TYR A 146 5.00 -11.80 -0.23
CA TYR A 146 4.04 -11.25 -1.16
C TYR A 146 3.41 -12.33 -2.03
N GLY A 147 2.10 -12.32 -2.14
CA GLY A 147 1.37 -13.27 -2.94
C GLY A 147 0.30 -12.66 -3.83
N SER A 148 0.01 -13.36 -4.92
CA SER A 148 -1.01 -13.01 -5.89
C SER A 148 -1.69 -14.28 -6.43
N ARG A 149 -2.75 -14.12 -7.21
CA ARG A 149 -3.48 -15.27 -7.81
C ARG A 149 -2.62 -16.05 -8.82
N SER A 150 -1.77 -15.34 -9.54
CA SER A 150 -0.88 -15.87 -10.56
C SER A 150 0.40 -15.01 -10.64
N LYS A 151 1.40 -15.48 -11.37
CA LYS A 151 2.61 -14.71 -11.68
C LYS A 151 2.29 -13.39 -12.38
N ASP A 152 1.33 -13.43 -13.31
CA ASP A 152 0.93 -12.26 -14.11
C ASP A 152 0.13 -11.22 -13.28
N ASP A 153 -0.35 -11.60 -12.08
CA ASP A 153 -1.03 -10.72 -11.13
C ASP A 153 -0.06 -10.12 -10.08
N LEU A 154 1.23 -10.41 -10.13
CA LEU A 154 2.23 -9.81 -9.25
C LEU A 154 2.51 -8.37 -9.68
N VAL A 155 2.04 -7.42 -8.88
CA VAL A 155 2.26 -5.97 -9.09
C VAL A 155 3.73 -5.64 -8.82
N ASP A 156 4.28 -4.70 -9.57
CA ASP A 156 5.69 -4.25 -9.45
C ASP A 156 6.73 -5.39 -9.53
N TYR A 157 6.39 -6.49 -10.24
CA TYR A 157 7.23 -7.70 -10.30
C TYR A 157 8.66 -7.41 -10.76
N GLN A 158 8.84 -6.51 -11.75
CA GLN A 158 10.17 -6.17 -12.25
C GLN A 158 11.00 -5.42 -11.19
N GLU A 159 10.40 -4.49 -10.45
CA GLU A 159 11.04 -3.77 -9.35
C GLU A 159 11.46 -4.73 -8.22
N ILE A 160 10.59 -5.69 -7.91
CA ILE A 160 10.89 -6.72 -6.91
C ILE A 160 12.14 -7.52 -7.29
N ILE A 161 12.24 -7.97 -8.56
CA ILE A 161 13.36 -8.79 -9.04
C ILE A 161 14.64 -7.96 -9.19
N ASP A 162 14.53 -6.74 -9.71
CA ASP A 162 15.70 -5.96 -10.07
C ASP A 162 16.28 -5.15 -8.91
N GLU A 163 15.45 -4.76 -7.96
CA GLU A 163 15.85 -3.89 -6.86
C GLU A 163 15.76 -4.60 -5.50
N TRP A 164 14.56 -5.05 -5.09
CA TRP A 164 14.36 -5.55 -3.73
C TRP A 164 15.12 -6.85 -3.45
N MET A 165 15.09 -7.82 -4.37
CA MET A 165 15.81 -9.09 -4.20
C MET A 165 17.34 -8.94 -4.22
N LYS A 166 17.85 -7.82 -4.72
CA LYS A 166 19.29 -7.54 -4.79
C LYS A 166 19.77 -6.64 -3.65
N ALA A 167 18.84 -6.09 -2.88
CA ALA A 167 19.18 -5.17 -1.80
C ALA A 167 19.80 -5.90 -0.60
N GLU A 168 20.71 -5.23 0.08
CA GLU A 168 21.40 -5.80 1.25
C GLU A 168 20.43 -6.03 2.41
N ASN A 169 20.53 -7.21 3.03
CA ASN A 169 19.72 -7.62 4.18
C ASN A 169 18.21 -7.55 3.91
N VAL A 170 17.81 -7.86 2.69
CA VAL A 170 16.41 -7.97 2.25
C VAL A 170 16.16 -9.40 1.78
N GLU A 171 15.09 -10.00 2.28
CA GLU A 171 14.62 -11.32 1.88
C GLU A 171 13.23 -11.18 1.26
N VAL A 172 13.07 -11.67 0.04
CA VAL A 172 11.77 -11.62 -0.67
C VAL A 172 11.27 -13.02 -0.93
N ASN A 173 10.07 -13.30 -0.45
CA ASN A 173 9.37 -14.57 -0.57
C ASN A 173 8.08 -14.36 -1.36
N LEU A 174 8.06 -14.78 -2.62
CA LEU A 174 6.91 -14.67 -3.51
C LEU A 174 6.10 -15.96 -3.52
N THR A 175 4.78 -15.85 -3.62
CA THR A 175 3.87 -16.99 -3.77
C THR A 175 2.74 -16.68 -4.74
N ILE A 176 2.23 -17.72 -5.41
CA ILE A 176 1.02 -17.64 -6.22
C ILE A 176 0.00 -18.67 -5.73
N ASP A 177 -1.30 -18.38 -5.91
CA ASP A 177 -2.37 -19.25 -5.38
C ASP A 177 -2.43 -20.63 -6.03
N ARG A 178 -1.96 -20.75 -7.30
CA ARG A 178 -2.06 -21.98 -8.10
C ARG A 178 -0.83 -22.15 -8.96
N GLU A 179 -0.49 -23.41 -9.24
CA GLU A 179 0.56 -23.76 -10.21
C GLU A 179 0.34 -23.07 -11.55
N GLN A 180 1.42 -22.57 -12.11
CA GLN A 180 1.47 -21.89 -13.41
C GLN A 180 2.76 -22.23 -14.12
N ASP A 181 2.70 -22.49 -15.43
CA ASP A 181 3.87 -22.73 -16.25
C ASP A 181 4.85 -21.54 -16.19
N GLY A 182 6.13 -21.85 -15.98
CA GLY A 182 7.18 -20.83 -15.84
C GLY A 182 7.19 -20.11 -14.49
N TRP A 183 6.60 -20.70 -13.47
CA TRP A 183 6.72 -20.31 -12.08
C TRP A 183 7.49 -21.37 -11.28
N ASP A 184 8.66 -21.00 -10.76
CA ASP A 184 9.53 -21.88 -9.95
C ASP A 184 9.51 -21.52 -8.45
N GLY A 185 8.70 -20.50 -8.06
CA GLY A 185 8.54 -20.07 -6.67
C GLY A 185 7.50 -20.88 -5.90
N HIS A 186 7.22 -20.45 -4.69
CA HIS A 186 6.22 -21.11 -3.82
C HIS A 186 4.81 -21.02 -4.42
N VAL A 187 4.02 -22.08 -4.19
CA VAL A 187 2.60 -22.16 -4.56
C VAL A 187 1.77 -22.39 -3.32
N GLY A 188 0.91 -21.42 -3.00
CA GLY A 188 0.03 -21.45 -1.85
C GLY A 188 -0.44 -20.06 -1.45
N PHE A 189 -1.40 -20.01 -0.53
CA PHE A 189 -1.90 -18.75 -0.01
C PHE A 189 -0.92 -18.11 0.98
N VAL A 190 -0.83 -16.78 0.93
CA VAL A 190 0.05 -15.98 1.81
C VAL A 190 -0.03 -16.38 3.28
N PRO A 191 -1.22 -16.58 3.91
CA PRO A 191 -1.29 -16.96 5.32
C PRO A 191 -0.59 -18.30 5.65
N ASN A 192 -0.67 -19.27 4.74
CA ASN A 192 0.01 -20.55 4.92
C ASN A 192 1.53 -20.39 4.76
N TYR A 193 1.93 -19.63 3.76
CA TYR A 193 3.35 -19.39 3.50
C TYR A 193 4.02 -18.62 4.65
N VAL A 194 3.31 -17.68 5.32
CA VAL A 194 3.78 -17.04 6.56
C VAL A 194 4.08 -18.08 7.65
N LYS A 195 3.19 -19.08 7.85
CA LYS A 195 3.41 -20.13 8.83
C LYS A 195 4.58 -21.04 8.47
N GLU A 196 4.72 -21.39 7.19
CA GLU A 196 5.81 -22.24 6.68
C GLU A 196 7.18 -21.58 6.86
N LEU A 197 7.27 -20.29 6.54
CA LEU A 197 8.51 -19.52 6.70
C LEU A 197 8.86 -19.23 8.15
N SER A 198 7.86 -19.25 9.04
CA SER A 198 8.06 -19.04 10.49
C SER A 198 8.98 -17.84 10.80
N PRO A 199 8.60 -16.60 10.45
CA PRO A 199 9.44 -15.42 10.62
C PRO A 199 9.90 -15.22 12.06
N ASP A 200 11.01 -14.50 12.26
CA ASP A 200 11.53 -14.18 13.59
C ASP A 200 10.51 -13.37 14.41
N LEU A 201 10.23 -13.79 15.62
CA LEU A 201 9.27 -13.16 16.54
C LEU A 201 9.69 -11.77 17.01
N GLY A 202 10.94 -11.38 16.81
CA GLY A 202 11.43 -10.01 17.07
C GLY A 202 11.02 -8.98 16.01
N MET A 203 10.50 -9.42 14.87
CA MET A 203 10.13 -8.52 13.78
C MET A 203 8.84 -7.74 14.07
N THR A 204 8.77 -6.53 13.51
CA THR A 204 7.54 -5.75 13.44
C THR A 204 6.86 -6.00 12.10
N VAL A 205 5.58 -6.33 12.12
CA VAL A 205 4.81 -6.74 10.93
C VAL A 205 4.05 -5.55 10.35
N LEU A 206 4.19 -5.37 9.03
CA LEU A 206 3.39 -4.42 8.25
C LEU A 206 2.59 -5.21 7.22
N MET A 207 1.26 -5.16 7.31
CA MET A 207 0.40 -6.03 6.50
C MET A 207 -0.65 -5.24 5.73
N CYS A 208 -0.85 -5.60 4.45
CA CYS A 208 -1.93 -5.08 3.64
C CYS A 208 -2.37 -6.10 2.58
N GLY A 209 -3.68 -6.19 2.37
CA GLY A 209 -4.24 -7.10 1.38
C GLY A 209 -5.74 -7.31 1.56
N PRO A 210 -6.31 -8.29 0.87
CA PRO A 210 -7.73 -8.65 1.03
C PRO A 210 -8.08 -8.97 2.49
N PRO A 211 -9.27 -8.59 2.98
CA PRO A 211 -9.69 -8.84 4.38
C PRO A 211 -9.52 -10.28 4.82
N ILE A 212 -9.86 -11.22 3.95
CA ILE A 212 -9.72 -12.66 4.24
C ILE A 212 -8.25 -13.07 4.45
N MET A 213 -7.32 -12.50 3.66
CA MET A 213 -5.89 -12.74 3.84
C MET A 213 -5.39 -12.16 5.16
N ILE A 214 -5.78 -10.94 5.50
CA ILE A 214 -5.43 -10.27 6.75
C ILE A 214 -5.90 -11.13 7.93
N LYS A 215 -7.16 -11.56 7.92
CA LYS A 215 -7.76 -12.40 8.97
C LYS A 215 -6.96 -13.68 9.23
N PHE A 216 -6.65 -14.43 8.18
CA PHE A 216 -5.92 -15.70 8.32
C PHE A 216 -4.42 -15.49 8.61
N SER A 217 -3.81 -14.44 8.07
CA SER A 217 -2.43 -14.11 8.41
C SER A 217 -2.28 -13.72 9.87
N LEU A 218 -3.22 -12.93 10.42
CA LEU A 218 -3.24 -12.60 11.85
C LEU A 218 -3.41 -13.83 12.73
N ALA A 219 -4.32 -14.73 12.37
CA ALA A 219 -4.47 -16.00 13.11
C ALA A 219 -3.16 -16.79 13.09
N GLY A 220 -2.52 -16.89 11.92
CA GLY A 220 -1.23 -17.57 11.76
C GLY A 220 -0.11 -16.92 12.56
N LEU A 221 -0.01 -15.61 12.54
CA LEU A 221 0.97 -14.85 13.32
C LEU A 221 0.78 -15.07 14.83
N LYS A 222 -0.48 -15.08 15.32
CA LYS A 222 -0.78 -15.39 16.74
C LYS A 222 -0.41 -16.82 17.11
N GLU A 223 -0.66 -17.80 16.26
CA GLU A 223 -0.22 -19.18 16.46
C GLU A 223 1.29 -19.31 16.54
N LEU A 224 2.04 -18.50 15.77
CA LEU A 224 3.50 -18.44 15.83
C LEU A 224 4.01 -17.71 17.07
N GLY A 225 3.22 -16.89 17.74
CA GLY A 225 3.57 -16.16 18.95
C GLY A 225 3.71 -14.64 18.81
N PHE A 226 3.38 -14.07 17.65
CA PHE A 226 3.30 -12.60 17.49
C PHE A 226 2.14 -12.02 18.28
N THR A 227 2.34 -10.80 18.78
CA THR A 227 1.33 -10.04 19.52
C THR A 227 0.70 -8.97 18.64
N ASP A 228 -0.52 -8.54 18.98
CA ASP A 228 -1.23 -7.48 18.24
C ASP A 228 -0.48 -6.15 18.23
N THR A 229 0.38 -5.89 19.25
CA THR A 229 1.22 -4.69 19.34
C THR A 229 2.39 -4.68 18.34
N GLN A 230 2.71 -5.81 17.73
CA GLN A 230 3.76 -5.92 16.72
C GLN A 230 3.23 -5.75 15.30
N VAL A 231 1.90 -5.72 15.11
CA VAL A 231 1.29 -5.76 13.77
C VAL A 231 0.67 -4.42 13.42
N TYR A 232 1.11 -3.85 12.31
CA TYR A 232 0.50 -2.70 11.64
C TYR A 232 -0.26 -3.18 10.42
N THR A 233 -1.44 -2.64 10.20
CA THR A 233 -2.26 -2.91 9.01
C THR A 233 -2.81 -1.62 8.42
N THR A 234 -3.13 -1.64 7.14
CA THR A 234 -3.87 -0.55 6.51
C THR A 234 -5.34 -0.94 6.36
N MET A 235 -6.22 -0.02 6.70
CA MET A 235 -7.67 -0.19 6.57
C MET A 235 -8.20 0.67 5.45
N GLU A 236 -9.07 0.11 4.62
CA GLU A 236 -9.72 0.81 3.53
C GLU A 236 -11.23 0.87 3.78
N LEU A 237 -11.77 2.08 3.81
CA LEU A 237 -13.21 2.35 3.81
C LEU A 237 -13.55 3.44 2.82
N ARG A 238 -14.80 3.48 2.38
CA ARG A 238 -15.28 4.52 1.47
C ARG A 238 -15.10 5.90 2.09
N MET A 239 -14.09 6.63 1.66
CA MET A 239 -13.87 8.02 2.05
C MET A 239 -14.58 8.98 1.11
N LYS A 240 -15.01 10.14 1.68
CA LYS A 240 -15.58 11.26 0.93
C LYS A 240 -14.85 12.57 1.25
N CYS A 241 -14.88 13.02 2.51
CA CYS A 241 -14.27 14.29 2.86
C CYS A 241 -12.74 14.22 3.03
N GLY A 242 -12.19 13.09 3.49
CA GLY A 242 -10.75 12.93 3.79
C GLY A 242 -10.29 13.57 5.10
N ILE A 243 -11.17 14.23 5.87
CA ILE A 243 -10.83 15.07 7.02
C ILE A 243 -11.67 14.77 8.29
N GLY A 244 -12.25 13.59 8.40
CA GLY A 244 -13.00 13.17 9.58
C GLY A 244 -14.38 13.85 9.80
N LYS A 245 -14.95 14.54 8.77
CA LYS A 245 -16.22 15.29 8.93
C LYS A 245 -17.48 14.52 8.54
N CYS A 246 -17.43 13.69 7.49
CA CYS A 246 -18.63 13.11 6.93
C CYS A 246 -19.05 11.78 7.58
N GLY A 247 -18.21 11.16 8.39
CA GLY A 247 -18.50 9.91 9.11
C GLY A 247 -18.49 8.63 8.24
N ARG A 248 -18.21 8.71 6.93
CA ARG A 248 -18.35 7.53 6.06
C ARG A 248 -17.23 6.49 6.19
N CYS A 249 -16.10 6.86 6.74
CA CYS A 249 -14.95 5.99 6.92
C CYS A 249 -14.69 5.66 8.40
N ASN A 250 -15.76 5.61 9.22
CA ASN A 250 -15.58 5.29 10.63
C ASN A 250 -15.43 3.78 10.84
N ILE A 251 -14.54 3.42 11.76
CA ILE A 251 -14.38 2.08 12.35
C ILE A 251 -14.54 2.31 13.86
N GLY A 252 -15.66 1.87 14.43
CA GLY A 252 -15.96 2.17 15.81
C GLY A 252 -15.95 3.68 16.08
N ASN A 253 -15.03 4.14 16.91
CA ASN A 253 -14.83 5.54 17.28
C ASN A 253 -13.71 6.25 16.49
N LYS A 254 -13.10 5.58 15.50
CA LYS A 254 -12.01 6.11 14.68
C LYS A 254 -12.47 6.39 13.25
N TYR A 255 -11.82 7.34 12.59
CA TYR A 255 -12.03 7.65 11.17
C TYR A 255 -10.79 7.29 10.37
N VAL A 256 -10.89 6.39 9.40
CA VAL A 256 -9.75 5.96 8.56
C VAL A 256 -9.04 7.13 7.90
N CYS A 257 -9.77 8.16 7.47
CA CYS A 257 -9.17 9.34 6.82
C CYS A 257 -8.42 10.29 7.76
N LYS A 258 -8.56 10.13 9.07
CA LYS A 258 -7.96 11.03 10.06
C LYS A 258 -7.03 10.28 11.02
N ASP A 259 -7.53 9.15 11.55
CA ASP A 259 -6.87 8.35 12.57
C ASP A 259 -6.06 7.19 11.95
N GLY A 260 -6.35 6.85 10.66
CA GLY A 260 -5.70 5.88 9.81
C GLY A 260 -5.14 6.53 8.54
N PRO A 261 -4.92 5.79 7.43
CA PRO A 261 -5.30 4.39 7.18
C PRO A 261 -4.46 3.34 7.92
N VAL A 262 -3.30 3.71 8.43
CA VAL A 262 -2.40 2.83 9.14
C VAL A 262 -2.82 2.73 10.61
N PHE A 263 -3.02 1.52 11.08
CA PHE A 263 -3.36 1.24 12.48
C PHE A 263 -2.46 0.13 13.02
N ARG A 264 -2.02 0.27 14.27
CA ARG A 264 -1.51 -0.87 15.02
C ARG A 264 -2.72 -1.73 15.44
N PHE A 265 -2.58 -3.06 15.36
CA PHE A 265 -3.71 -3.96 15.43
C PHE A 265 -4.42 -3.93 16.80
N ASP A 266 -3.66 -3.73 17.88
CA ASP A 266 -4.22 -3.59 19.24
C ASP A 266 -5.07 -2.31 19.42
N GLU A 267 -4.99 -1.35 18.51
CA GLU A 267 -5.76 -0.10 18.55
C GLU A 267 -7.14 -0.22 17.89
N LEU A 268 -7.40 -1.28 17.13
CA LEU A 268 -8.59 -1.39 16.30
C LEU A 268 -9.83 -1.92 17.07
N GLY A 269 -9.64 -2.52 18.26
CA GLY A 269 -10.75 -3.13 19.00
C GLY A 269 -11.41 -4.24 18.19
N GLU A 270 -12.76 -4.24 18.14
CA GLU A 270 -13.51 -5.14 17.27
C GLU A 270 -13.43 -4.64 15.83
N LEU A 271 -12.90 -5.47 14.94
CA LEU A 271 -12.91 -5.19 13.52
C LEU A 271 -14.33 -5.22 12.96
N PRO A 272 -14.62 -4.43 11.91
CA PRO A 272 -15.82 -4.60 11.13
C PRO A 272 -15.95 -6.04 10.60
N ASP A 273 -17.19 -6.53 10.45
CA ASP A 273 -17.46 -7.90 9.96
C ASP A 273 -16.80 -8.22 8.60
N GLU A 274 -16.38 -7.20 7.86
CA GLU A 274 -15.69 -7.31 6.57
C GLU A 274 -14.21 -7.73 6.71
N TYR A 275 -13.65 -7.65 7.93
CA TYR A 275 -12.29 -8.02 8.31
C TYR A 275 -12.33 -9.10 9.40
#